data_23958e5a2a80a1c9e35c821406302c25
#
_entry.id   23958e5a2a80a1c9e35c821406302c25
#
_cell.length_a   1.000
_cell.length_b   1.000
_cell.length_c   1.000
_cell.angle_alpha   90.00
_cell.angle_beta   90.00
_cell.angle_gamma   90.00
#
_symmetry.space_group_name_H-M   'P 1'
#
loop_
_entity.id
_entity.type
_entity.pdbx_description
1 polymer ?
#
loop_
_entity_poly.entity_id
_entity_poly.type
_entity_poly.pdbx_seq_one_letter_code
_entity_poly.pdbx_strand_id
1 'polypeptide(L)'
;FVLIRLDSGLHVLLAHLRQYSTKVKESEWVVPGKLLGSCGNSGRSPQPHLHLQVQRGAQLGSPTEPFHLCSLLRHQGDGTSEYLVNARPRVGDTLEAAVVDPRLATPLHLPVGRQFTYRVEGDRVPADTRRHLQVELTLLGQFRLVSDTGASAAFEEKNGVLAFYDRQGPKDILLDTWLLACGLTPLSENAHRWGDSPSAQLLPLDAWRRVLLKAMHPLGCGLASRYQREFIAEEGAWRQSGQHELRLGASLLCAQTQCLIDPELGCRTMTFDFGARRWRAHLTELGLASDEGVPGWHLSPGQGPAQNQNLMEVSP
;
A
#
# COMPACT_ATOMS: atom_id res chain seq x y z
N PHE A 1 28.52 -13.53 -12.48
CA PHE A 1 27.43 -12.53 -12.42
C PHE A 1 26.19 -13.08 -13.13
N VAL A 2 25.05 -12.44 -12.85
CA VAL A 2 23.81 -12.58 -13.60
C VAL A 2 23.39 -11.18 -14.03
N LEU A 3 23.02 -11.00 -15.27
CA LEU A 3 22.48 -9.76 -15.82
C LEU A 3 21.05 -10.01 -16.29
N ILE A 4 20.08 -9.26 -15.75
CA ILE A 4 18.67 -9.41 -16.05
C ILE A 4 18.21 -8.20 -16.84
N ARG A 5 17.62 -8.40 -18.00
CA ARG A 5 16.96 -7.34 -18.77
C ARG A 5 15.52 -7.17 -18.26
N LEU A 6 15.16 -5.95 -17.90
CA LEU A 6 13.81 -5.57 -17.51
C LEU A 6 12.98 -5.17 -18.74
N ASP A 7 11.65 -5.20 -18.62
CA ASP A 7 10.72 -4.73 -19.69
C ASP A 7 10.93 -3.27 -20.05
N SER A 8 11.43 -2.46 -19.11
CA SER A 8 11.82 -1.06 -19.33
C SER A 8 13.07 -0.88 -20.23
N GLY A 9 13.74 -1.98 -20.59
CA GLY A 9 15.02 -1.96 -21.32
C GLY A 9 16.25 -1.72 -20.44
N LEU A 10 16.08 -1.48 -19.14
CA LEU A 10 17.17 -1.41 -18.17
C LEU A 10 17.68 -2.82 -17.81
N HIS A 11 18.88 -2.87 -17.27
CA HIS A 11 19.52 -4.12 -16.87
C HIS A 11 19.86 -4.09 -15.38
N VAL A 12 19.59 -5.19 -14.68
CA VAL A 12 19.97 -5.41 -13.28
C VAL A 12 21.15 -6.37 -13.24
N LEU A 13 22.29 -5.90 -12.75
CA LEU A 13 23.49 -6.71 -12.55
C LEU A 13 23.57 -7.20 -11.11
N LEU A 14 23.70 -8.53 -10.95
CA LEU A 14 24.03 -9.20 -9.69
C LEU A 14 25.41 -9.82 -9.83
N ALA A 15 26.39 -9.32 -9.07
CA ALA A 15 27.78 -9.79 -9.16
C ALA A 15 28.33 -10.31 -7.83
N HIS A 16 29.55 -10.83 -7.86
CA HIS A 16 30.25 -11.52 -6.77
C HIS A 16 29.51 -12.78 -6.27
N LEU A 17 28.74 -13.42 -7.15
CA LEU A 17 28.08 -14.69 -6.85
C LEU A 17 29.12 -15.79 -6.57
N ARG A 18 28.73 -16.77 -5.75
CA ARG A 18 29.54 -17.94 -5.47
C ARG A 18 29.81 -18.71 -6.77
N GLN A 19 31.05 -19.12 -6.99
CA GLN A 19 31.44 -19.89 -8.16
C GLN A 19 30.55 -21.14 -8.31
N TYR A 20 30.08 -21.40 -9.53
CA TYR A 20 29.20 -22.51 -9.89
C TYR A 20 27.80 -22.50 -9.19
N SER A 21 27.38 -21.41 -8.56
CA SER A 21 26.10 -21.34 -7.89
C SER A 21 24.96 -20.82 -8.76
N THR A 22 25.24 -20.28 -9.94
CA THR A 22 24.23 -19.76 -10.87
C THR A 22 23.22 -20.83 -11.23
N LYS A 23 21.92 -20.54 -11.09
CA LYS A 23 20.78 -21.44 -11.29
C LYS A 23 19.96 -21.11 -12.54
N VAL A 24 20.40 -20.13 -13.30
CA VAL A 24 19.72 -19.66 -14.50
C VAL A 24 20.65 -19.78 -15.70
N LYS A 25 20.06 -19.89 -16.89
CA LYS A 25 20.76 -19.98 -18.16
C LYS A 25 20.63 -18.66 -18.93
N GLU A 26 21.49 -18.49 -19.91
CA GLU A 26 21.39 -17.39 -20.87
C GLU A 26 20.03 -17.43 -21.60
N SER A 27 19.42 -16.26 -21.79
CA SER A 27 18.11 -16.09 -22.42
C SER A 27 16.93 -16.78 -21.69
N GLU A 28 17.14 -17.15 -20.43
CA GLU A 28 16.07 -17.71 -19.60
C GLU A 28 15.21 -16.59 -19.04
N TRP A 29 13.89 -16.71 -19.16
CA TRP A 29 12.93 -15.86 -18.48
C TRP A 29 12.86 -16.19 -17.00
N VAL A 30 12.93 -15.17 -16.15
CA VAL A 30 12.86 -15.33 -14.70
C VAL A 30 11.67 -14.54 -14.14
N VAL A 31 11.04 -15.10 -13.11
CA VAL A 31 9.95 -14.49 -12.37
C VAL A 31 10.40 -14.09 -10.96
N PRO A 32 9.72 -13.15 -10.30
CA PRO A 32 10.00 -12.82 -8.91
C PRO A 32 10.03 -14.07 -8.01
N GLY A 33 11.02 -14.14 -7.10
CA GLY A 33 11.23 -15.30 -6.23
C GLY A 33 12.09 -16.41 -6.82
N LYS A 34 12.45 -16.38 -8.12
CA LYS A 34 13.37 -17.34 -8.71
C LYS A 34 14.75 -17.25 -8.08
N LEU A 35 15.30 -18.37 -7.61
CA LEU A 35 16.69 -18.43 -7.14
C LEU A 35 17.65 -18.28 -8.31
N LEU A 36 18.43 -17.21 -8.33
CA LEU A 36 19.40 -16.90 -9.39
C LEU A 36 20.79 -17.50 -9.11
N GLY A 37 21.18 -17.53 -7.85
CA GLY A 37 22.48 -18.02 -7.40
C GLY A 37 22.69 -17.76 -5.91
N SER A 38 23.87 -18.04 -5.40
CA SER A 38 24.24 -17.78 -4.01
C SER A 38 25.22 -16.60 -3.93
N CYS A 39 25.08 -15.79 -2.88
CA CYS A 39 26.07 -14.77 -2.56
C CYS A 39 27.47 -15.41 -2.37
N GLY A 40 28.50 -14.73 -2.82
CA GLY A 40 29.87 -15.23 -2.76
C GLY A 40 30.91 -14.12 -2.68
N ASN A 41 32.11 -14.43 -3.16
CA ASN A 41 33.25 -13.52 -3.14
C ASN A 41 34.08 -13.67 -4.43
N SER A 42 33.45 -13.95 -5.57
CA SER A 42 34.12 -14.13 -6.84
C SER A 42 34.53 -12.79 -7.47
N GLY A 43 35.63 -12.79 -8.24
CA GLY A 43 36.15 -11.59 -8.85
C GLY A 43 36.88 -10.67 -7.86
N ARG A 44 36.93 -9.35 -8.16
CA ARG A 44 37.57 -8.36 -7.28
C ARG A 44 36.63 -7.95 -6.16
N SER A 45 36.70 -8.63 -5.03
CA SER A 45 35.83 -8.38 -3.87
C SER A 45 36.62 -8.55 -2.57
N PRO A 46 36.61 -7.58 -1.62
CA PRO A 46 37.37 -7.66 -0.38
C PRO A 46 36.74 -8.60 0.65
N GLN A 47 35.46 -8.86 0.54
CA GLN A 47 34.68 -9.72 1.45
C GLN A 47 33.41 -10.25 0.77
N PRO A 48 32.84 -11.35 1.23
CA PRO A 48 31.60 -11.89 0.68
C PRO A 48 30.45 -10.85 0.72
N HIS A 49 29.91 -10.50 -0.45
CA HIS A 49 28.77 -9.61 -0.59
C HIS A 49 28.08 -9.81 -1.94
N LEU A 50 26.86 -9.34 -2.07
CA LEU A 50 26.15 -9.21 -3.34
C LEU A 50 26.32 -7.78 -3.85
N HIS A 51 26.91 -7.62 -5.03
CA HIS A 51 26.87 -6.35 -5.75
C HIS A 51 25.59 -6.29 -6.58
N LEU A 52 24.78 -5.28 -6.35
CA LEU A 52 23.52 -5.02 -7.08
C LEU A 52 23.58 -3.63 -7.68
N GLN A 53 23.39 -3.53 -9.00
CA GLN A 53 23.25 -2.25 -9.68
C GLN A 53 22.24 -2.33 -10.81
N VAL A 54 21.65 -1.18 -11.16
CA VAL A 54 20.83 -1.02 -12.37
C VAL A 54 21.66 -0.21 -13.38
N GLN A 55 21.66 -0.63 -14.64
CA GLN A 55 22.44 -0.02 -15.73
C GLN A 55 21.63 0.06 -17.02
N ARG A 56 22.01 0.97 -17.91
CA ARG A 56 21.29 1.24 -19.17
C ARG A 56 21.51 0.21 -20.27
N GLY A 57 22.64 -0.47 -20.26
CA GLY A 57 23.00 -1.40 -21.33
C GLY A 57 23.41 -2.77 -20.83
N ALA A 58 23.51 -3.74 -21.75
CA ALA A 58 23.91 -5.11 -21.44
C ALA A 58 25.40 -5.28 -21.17
N GLN A 59 26.24 -4.33 -21.57
CA GLN A 59 27.69 -4.43 -21.35
C GLN A 59 28.03 -4.10 -19.90
N LEU A 60 28.93 -4.88 -19.30
CA LEU A 60 29.49 -4.57 -17.97
C LEU A 60 30.16 -3.20 -18.01
N GLY A 61 29.89 -2.36 -17.01
CA GLY A 61 30.37 -0.99 -16.94
C GLY A 61 29.53 0.03 -17.71
N SER A 62 28.37 -0.36 -18.25
CA SER A 62 27.40 0.61 -18.78
C SER A 62 26.97 1.62 -17.72
N PRO A 63 26.56 2.85 -18.10
CA PRO A 63 26.12 3.88 -17.16
C PRO A 63 25.04 3.35 -16.22
N THR A 64 25.21 3.60 -14.93
CA THR A 64 24.29 3.17 -13.87
C THR A 64 23.12 4.12 -13.72
N GLU A 65 21.97 3.56 -13.28
CA GLU A 65 20.76 4.30 -12.92
C GLU A 65 20.48 4.19 -11.42
N PRO A 66 20.07 5.29 -10.78
CA PRO A 66 19.56 5.25 -9.42
C PRO A 66 18.29 4.41 -9.34
N PHE A 67 18.17 3.59 -8.30
CA PHE A 67 16.98 2.79 -8.07
C PHE A 67 16.61 2.73 -6.59
N HIS A 68 15.37 2.32 -6.32
CA HIS A 68 14.88 2.00 -4.99
C HIS A 68 14.40 0.56 -4.97
N LEU A 69 14.57 -0.09 -3.83
CA LEU A 69 13.93 -1.36 -3.55
C LEU A 69 12.51 -1.09 -3.02
N CYS A 70 11.54 -1.93 -3.40
CA CYS A 70 10.14 -1.80 -3.00
C CYS A 70 9.75 -2.92 -2.03
N SER A 71 8.74 -2.65 -1.20
CA SER A 71 8.09 -3.64 -0.34
C SER A 71 9.06 -4.40 0.55
N LEU A 72 9.79 -3.65 1.35
CA LEU A 72 10.78 -4.17 2.29
C LEU A 72 10.32 -4.06 3.74
N LEU A 73 10.77 -4.99 4.55
CA LEU A 73 10.76 -4.91 5.99
C LEU A 73 12.16 -4.54 6.48
N ARG A 74 12.28 -3.46 7.23
CA ARG A 74 13.50 -3.10 7.97
C ARG A 74 13.33 -3.53 9.41
N HIS A 75 14.15 -4.50 9.83
CA HIS A 75 14.13 -5.01 11.19
C HIS A 75 14.65 -3.97 12.18
N GLN A 76 13.96 -3.84 13.31
CA GLN A 76 14.33 -2.96 14.42
C GLN A 76 14.94 -3.79 15.56
N GLY A 77 15.76 -3.16 16.37
CA GLY A 77 16.39 -3.84 17.51
C GLY A 77 15.41 -4.33 18.59
N ASP A 78 14.17 -3.87 18.56
CA ASP A 78 13.08 -4.26 19.48
C ASP A 78 12.25 -5.46 19.00
N GLY A 79 12.68 -6.14 17.93
CA GLY A 79 11.98 -7.28 17.35
C GLY A 79 10.80 -6.90 16.43
N THR A 80 10.52 -5.61 16.26
CA THR A 80 9.50 -5.14 15.31
C THR A 80 10.12 -4.87 13.93
N SER A 81 9.28 -4.74 12.92
CA SER A 81 9.70 -4.38 11.57
C SER A 81 8.97 -3.13 11.08
N GLU A 82 9.73 -2.25 10.44
CA GLU A 82 9.19 -1.11 9.72
C GLU A 82 9.02 -1.46 8.24
N TYR A 83 7.82 -1.28 7.71
CA TYR A 83 7.56 -1.48 6.28
C TYR A 83 7.94 -0.24 5.48
N LEU A 84 8.72 -0.46 4.43
CA LEU A 84 9.19 0.57 3.51
C LEU A 84 8.57 0.32 2.13
N VAL A 85 7.71 1.23 1.69
CA VAL A 85 7.07 1.17 0.36
C VAL A 85 8.12 1.18 -0.74
N ASN A 86 9.06 2.13 -0.62
CA ASN A 86 10.27 2.20 -1.43
C ASN A 86 11.39 2.82 -0.61
N ALA A 87 12.60 2.30 -0.74
CA ALA A 87 13.74 2.80 0.01
C ALA A 87 15.08 2.50 -0.69
N ARG A 88 16.06 3.30 -0.35
CA ARG A 88 17.47 2.94 -0.53
C ARG A 88 17.97 2.33 0.78
N PRO A 89 18.54 1.13 0.76
CA PRO A 89 19.20 0.54 1.91
C PRO A 89 20.29 1.46 2.46
N ARG A 90 20.44 1.50 3.78
CA ARG A 90 21.51 2.21 4.47
C ARG A 90 22.49 1.21 5.05
N VAL A 91 23.73 1.65 5.26
CA VAL A 91 24.72 0.82 5.96
C VAL A 91 24.19 0.48 7.36
N GLY A 92 24.18 -0.81 7.70
CA GLY A 92 23.67 -1.33 8.97
C GLY A 92 22.18 -1.71 8.97
N ASP A 93 21.43 -1.42 7.90
CA ASP A 93 20.04 -1.93 7.78
C ASP A 93 20.06 -3.46 7.64
N THR A 94 19.18 -4.12 8.38
CA THR A 94 18.80 -5.51 8.13
C THR A 94 17.43 -5.52 7.44
N LEU A 95 17.42 -5.99 6.19
CA LEU A 95 16.26 -5.92 5.31
C LEU A 95 15.76 -7.30 4.91
N GLU A 96 14.45 -7.42 4.76
CA GLU A 96 13.77 -8.60 4.26
C GLU A 96 12.70 -8.18 3.24
N ALA A 97 12.40 -9.02 2.25
CA ALA A 97 11.28 -8.79 1.36
C ALA A 97 9.96 -9.00 2.12
N ALA A 98 9.04 -8.05 2.02
CA ALA A 98 7.72 -8.21 2.62
C ALA A 98 6.91 -9.26 1.83
N VAL A 99 6.52 -10.33 2.52
CA VAL A 99 5.70 -11.39 1.94
C VAL A 99 4.24 -11.07 2.19
N VAL A 100 3.41 -11.21 1.15
CA VAL A 100 1.95 -11.00 1.26
C VAL A 100 1.33 -12.09 2.12
N ASP A 101 0.57 -11.69 3.13
CA ASP A 101 -0.24 -12.60 3.95
C ASP A 101 -1.66 -12.69 3.36
N PRO A 102 -2.11 -13.87 2.92
CA PRO A 102 -3.45 -14.06 2.38
C PRO A 102 -4.58 -13.66 3.35
N ARG A 103 -4.35 -13.78 4.67
CA ARG A 103 -5.33 -13.40 5.69
C ARG A 103 -5.56 -11.88 5.77
N LEU A 104 -4.62 -11.07 5.25
CA LEU A 104 -4.77 -9.63 5.06
C LEU A 104 -5.19 -9.29 3.63
N ALA A 105 -4.59 -9.94 2.64
CA ALA A 105 -4.84 -9.62 1.24
C ALA A 105 -6.27 -9.98 0.80
N THR A 106 -6.77 -11.16 1.16
CA THR A 106 -8.10 -11.61 0.74
C THR A 106 -9.24 -10.71 1.24
N PRO A 107 -9.34 -10.37 2.54
CA PRO A 107 -10.43 -9.52 3.02
C PRO A 107 -10.29 -8.04 2.61
N LEU A 108 -9.06 -7.58 2.34
CA LEU A 108 -8.80 -6.22 1.87
C LEU A 108 -8.78 -6.11 0.33
N HIS A 109 -8.95 -7.22 -0.39
CA HIS A 109 -9.18 -7.18 -1.83
C HIS A 109 -10.55 -6.59 -2.13
N LEU A 110 -10.58 -5.59 -3.01
CA LEU A 110 -11.75 -4.77 -3.30
C LEU A 110 -12.23 -4.99 -4.76
N PRO A 111 -12.94 -6.10 -5.05
CA PRO A 111 -13.46 -6.34 -6.39
C PRO A 111 -14.55 -5.34 -6.76
N VAL A 112 -14.72 -5.08 -8.05
CA VAL A 112 -15.82 -4.24 -8.58
C VAL A 112 -17.16 -4.77 -8.09
N GLY A 113 -18.04 -3.86 -7.69
CA GLY A 113 -19.36 -4.18 -7.17
C GLY A 113 -19.39 -4.54 -5.67
N ARG A 114 -18.23 -4.62 -4.99
CA ARG A 114 -18.21 -4.85 -3.55
C ARG A 114 -18.87 -3.68 -2.82
N GLN A 115 -19.78 -3.99 -1.90
CA GLN A 115 -20.54 -3.02 -1.14
C GLN A 115 -20.31 -3.21 0.35
N PHE A 116 -20.24 -2.09 1.06
CA PHE A 116 -20.09 -2.05 2.51
C PHE A 116 -21.15 -1.14 3.09
N THR A 117 -21.89 -1.62 4.09
CA THR A 117 -22.80 -0.82 4.89
C THR A 117 -22.21 -0.67 6.29
N TYR A 118 -22.01 0.55 6.72
CA TYR A 118 -21.53 0.86 8.06
C TYR A 118 -22.60 1.61 8.85
N ARG A 119 -22.77 1.24 10.12
CA ARG A 119 -23.42 2.07 11.11
C ARG A 119 -22.40 3.02 11.69
N VAL A 120 -22.66 4.33 11.57
CA VAL A 120 -21.77 5.39 12.05
C VAL A 120 -22.39 6.02 13.29
N GLU A 121 -21.59 6.09 14.37
CA GLU A 121 -21.99 6.64 15.66
C GLU A 121 -20.94 7.67 16.11
N GLY A 122 -21.36 8.70 16.85
CA GLY A 122 -20.42 9.67 17.41
C GLY A 122 -20.98 11.07 17.51
N ASP A 123 -20.08 12.02 17.82
CA ASP A 123 -20.44 13.41 18.00
C ASP A 123 -21.00 14.03 16.72
N ARG A 124 -22.20 14.63 16.84
CA ARG A 124 -22.91 15.27 15.72
C ARG A 124 -23.33 14.33 14.58
N VAL A 125 -23.32 13.02 14.82
CA VAL A 125 -23.88 12.01 13.92
C VAL A 125 -25.27 11.66 14.45
N PRO A 126 -26.34 11.77 13.63
CA PRO A 126 -27.67 11.33 14.04
C PRO A 126 -27.66 9.86 14.45
N ALA A 127 -28.51 9.51 15.43
CA ALA A 127 -28.65 8.11 15.84
C ALA A 127 -29.03 7.23 14.64
N ASP A 128 -28.49 6.00 14.63
CA ASP A 128 -28.76 4.98 13.61
C ASP A 128 -28.37 5.38 12.16
N THR A 129 -27.38 6.27 12.02
CA THR A 129 -26.88 6.68 10.71
C THR A 129 -26.20 5.51 10.01
N ARG A 130 -26.76 5.09 8.87
CA ARG A 130 -26.15 4.10 7.97
C ARG A 130 -25.49 4.82 6.80
N ARG A 131 -24.33 4.33 6.40
CA ARG A 131 -23.54 4.88 5.30
C ARG A 131 -23.03 3.75 4.43
N HIS A 132 -22.95 4.01 3.14
CA HIS A 132 -22.61 2.99 2.16
C HIS A 132 -21.35 3.39 1.39
N LEU A 133 -20.49 2.39 1.13
CA LEU A 133 -19.36 2.48 0.21
C LEU A 133 -19.50 1.37 -0.83
N GLN A 134 -19.15 1.68 -2.07
CA GLN A 134 -19.18 0.72 -3.18
C GLN A 134 -17.91 0.83 -4.00
N VAL A 135 -17.42 -0.31 -4.50
CA VAL A 135 -16.29 -0.36 -5.43
C VAL A 135 -16.80 -0.24 -6.86
N GLU A 136 -16.29 0.73 -7.59
CA GLU A 136 -16.64 1.00 -8.98
C GLU A 136 -15.41 0.98 -9.88
N LEU A 137 -15.63 0.65 -11.16
CA LEU A 137 -14.65 0.77 -12.22
C LEU A 137 -15.05 1.93 -13.13
N THR A 138 -14.17 2.91 -13.26
CA THR A 138 -14.40 4.04 -14.17
C THR A 138 -14.22 3.64 -15.62
N LEU A 139 -14.73 4.45 -16.56
CA LEU A 139 -14.54 4.26 -18.01
C LEU A 139 -13.05 4.26 -18.43
N LEU A 140 -12.18 4.83 -17.61
CA LEU A 140 -10.73 4.84 -17.84
C LEU A 140 -10.01 3.64 -17.20
N GLY A 141 -10.76 2.65 -16.68
CA GLY A 141 -10.18 1.45 -16.04
C GLY A 141 -9.64 1.68 -14.63
N GLN A 142 -10.01 2.78 -13.96
CA GLN A 142 -9.56 3.10 -12.60
C GLN A 142 -10.56 2.57 -11.58
N PHE A 143 -10.10 1.80 -10.59
CA PHE A 143 -10.91 1.37 -9.45
C PHE A 143 -11.10 2.52 -8.47
N ARG A 144 -12.32 2.71 -7.99
CA ARG A 144 -12.67 3.72 -6.99
C ARG A 144 -13.58 3.16 -5.90
N LEU A 145 -13.33 3.57 -4.67
CA LEU A 145 -14.26 3.39 -3.56
C LEU A 145 -15.14 4.64 -3.50
N VAL A 146 -16.44 4.46 -3.70
CA VAL A 146 -17.43 5.52 -3.84
C VAL A 146 -18.40 5.48 -2.66
N SER A 147 -18.67 6.62 -2.06
CA SER A 147 -19.64 6.79 -0.97
C SER A 147 -21.01 7.21 -1.50
N ASP A 148 -22.06 6.92 -0.73
CA ASP A 148 -23.44 7.38 -0.94
C ASP A 148 -23.59 8.92 -1.00
N THR A 149 -22.60 9.69 -0.56
CA THR A 149 -22.56 11.15 -0.74
C THR A 149 -22.02 11.60 -2.09
N GLY A 150 -21.54 10.69 -2.92
CA GLY A 150 -20.80 10.99 -4.14
C GLY A 150 -19.31 11.34 -3.93
N ALA A 151 -18.82 11.18 -2.70
CA ALA A 151 -17.39 11.24 -2.45
C ALA A 151 -16.71 9.95 -2.94
N SER A 152 -15.51 10.04 -3.46
CA SER A 152 -14.78 8.86 -3.95
C SER A 152 -13.27 8.99 -3.78
N ALA A 153 -12.58 7.85 -3.79
CA ALA A 153 -11.12 7.77 -3.86
C ALA A 153 -10.71 6.65 -4.80
N ALA A 154 -9.71 6.89 -5.62
CA ALA A 154 -9.09 5.84 -6.40
C ALA A 154 -8.22 4.96 -5.50
N PHE A 155 -8.05 3.70 -5.90
CA PHE A 155 -7.14 2.79 -5.21
C PHE A 155 -6.44 1.84 -6.17
N GLU A 156 -5.34 1.30 -5.71
CA GLU A 156 -4.57 0.27 -6.40
C GLU A 156 -4.05 -0.74 -5.38
N GLU A 157 -4.11 -2.01 -5.72
CA GLU A 157 -3.44 -3.09 -5.00
C GLU A 157 -2.23 -3.53 -5.83
N LYS A 158 -1.02 -3.21 -5.36
CA LYS A 158 0.21 -3.51 -6.08
C LYS A 158 1.37 -3.73 -5.13
N ASN A 159 2.26 -4.64 -5.49
CA ASN A 159 3.46 -4.96 -4.72
C ASN A 159 3.20 -5.26 -3.22
N GLY A 160 2.07 -5.89 -2.91
CA GLY A 160 1.71 -6.22 -1.53
C GLY A 160 1.26 -5.03 -0.68
N VAL A 161 0.75 -3.98 -1.32
CA VAL A 161 0.16 -2.80 -0.68
C VAL A 161 -1.19 -2.49 -1.30
N LEU A 162 -2.18 -2.21 -0.45
CA LEU A 162 -3.39 -1.51 -0.84
C LEU A 162 -3.17 -0.01 -0.59
N ALA A 163 -3.29 0.81 -1.63
CA ALA A 163 -3.09 2.26 -1.53
C ALA A 163 -4.23 3.04 -2.17
N PHE A 164 -4.72 4.06 -1.46
CA PHE A 164 -5.75 4.98 -1.93
C PHE A 164 -5.14 6.33 -2.29
N TYR A 165 -5.67 6.94 -3.35
CA TYR A 165 -5.22 8.23 -3.86
C TYR A 165 -6.38 8.97 -4.54
N ASP A 166 -6.13 10.17 -5.04
CA ASP A 166 -7.11 10.97 -5.81
C ASP A 166 -8.50 11.02 -5.18
N ARG A 167 -8.56 11.48 -3.93
CA ARG A 167 -9.82 11.69 -3.21
C ARG A 167 -10.59 12.86 -3.82
N GLN A 168 -11.85 12.61 -4.26
CA GLN A 168 -12.72 13.57 -4.94
C GLN A 168 -14.09 13.68 -4.26
N GLY A 169 -14.86 14.72 -4.64
CA GLY A 169 -16.23 14.94 -4.17
C GLY A 169 -16.35 15.61 -2.81
N PRO A 170 -17.56 15.65 -2.22
CA PRO A 170 -17.85 16.34 -0.97
C PRO A 170 -17.14 15.71 0.22
N LYS A 171 -17.12 16.42 1.37
CA LYS A 171 -16.61 15.88 2.63
C LYS A 171 -17.45 14.70 3.06
N ASP A 172 -16.82 13.58 3.40
CA ASP A 172 -17.47 12.36 3.80
C ASP A 172 -16.80 11.75 5.03
N ILE A 173 -17.58 11.57 6.10
CA ILE A 173 -17.07 11.12 7.38
C ILE A 173 -16.57 9.66 7.31
N LEU A 174 -17.28 8.79 6.59
CA LEU A 174 -16.93 7.38 6.49
C LEU A 174 -15.73 7.16 5.56
N LEU A 175 -15.81 7.69 4.33
CA LEU A 175 -14.73 7.54 3.34
C LEU A 175 -13.43 8.18 3.83
N ASP A 176 -13.50 9.41 4.39
CA ASP A 176 -12.32 10.11 4.89
C ASP A 176 -11.67 9.37 6.08
N THR A 177 -12.49 8.72 6.93
CA THR A 177 -11.98 7.87 8.02
C THR A 177 -11.34 6.61 7.48
N TRP A 178 -11.96 5.95 6.49
CA TRP A 178 -11.37 4.79 5.81
C TRP A 178 -9.99 5.13 5.24
N LEU A 179 -9.88 6.26 4.53
CA LEU A 179 -8.62 6.70 3.92
C LEU A 179 -7.55 7.09 4.95
N LEU A 180 -7.94 7.60 6.13
CA LEU A 180 -6.99 7.84 7.21
C LEU A 180 -6.61 6.57 7.95
N ALA A 181 -7.53 5.62 8.12
CA ALA A 181 -7.26 4.39 8.87
C ALA A 181 -6.53 3.33 8.02
N CYS A 182 -6.87 3.23 6.72
CA CYS A 182 -6.42 2.16 5.81
C CYS A 182 -5.92 2.68 4.45
N GLY A 183 -5.67 3.98 4.30
CA GLY A 183 -5.33 4.61 3.02
C GLY A 183 -4.05 4.09 2.37
N LEU A 184 -3.08 3.65 3.18
CA LEU A 184 -1.91 2.89 2.76
C LEU A 184 -1.76 1.73 3.73
N THR A 185 -2.03 0.52 3.26
CA THR A 185 -2.01 -0.70 4.08
C THR A 185 -1.11 -1.77 3.47
N PRO A 186 0.06 -2.06 4.07
CA PRO A 186 0.87 -3.20 3.69
C PRO A 186 0.13 -4.52 3.96
N LEU A 187 0.16 -5.44 3.01
CA LEU A 187 -0.52 -6.74 3.09
C LEU A 187 0.39 -7.85 3.65
N SER A 188 1.41 -7.49 4.43
CA SER A 188 2.32 -8.41 5.12
C SER A 188 2.06 -8.37 6.62
N GLU A 189 1.92 -9.53 7.27
CA GLU A 189 1.71 -9.60 8.72
C GLU A 189 2.88 -9.01 9.52
N ASN A 190 4.09 -9.14 9.01
CA ASN A 190 5.31 -8.63 9.62
C ASN A 190 5.52 -7.12 9.45
N ALA A 191 4.61 -6.43 8.76
CA ALA A 191 4.60 -4.98 8.67
C ALA A 191 4.02 -4.37 9.96
N HIS A 192 4.85 -4.20 10.98
CA HIS A 192 4.41 -3.70 12.29
C HIS A 192 4.24 -2.18 12.31
N ARG A 193 5.09 -1.45 11.59
CA ARG A 193 5.09 0.02 11.54
C ARG A 193 5.31 0.50 10.11
N TRP A 194 4.66 1.60 9.73
CA TRP A 194 4.94 2.31 8.46
C TRP A 194 4.50 3.75 8.53
N GLY A 195 4.94 4.54 7.57
CA GLY A 195 4.54 5.92 7.39
C GLY A 195 3.82 6.17 6.08
N ASP A 196 3.00 7.21 6.06
CA ASP A 196 2.31 7.72 4.88
C ASP A 196 2.15 9.25 4.97
N SER A 197 1.84 9.86 3.84
CA SER A 197 1.56 11.31 3.73
C SER A 197 0.25 11.54 2.99
N PRO A 198 -0.90 11.19 3.59
CA PRO A 198 -2.19 11.37 2.97
C PRO A 198 -2.55 12.85 2.83
N SER A 199 -3.59 13.15 2.05
CA SER A 199 -4.08 14.52 1.91
C SER A 199 -4.61 15.06 3.24
N ALA A 200 -4.14 16.25 3.65
CA ALA A 200 -4.65 16.92 4.84
C ALA A 200 -6.14 17.34 4.71
N GLN A 201 -6.70 17.29 3.52
CA GLN A 201 -8.14 17.50 3.28
C GLN A 201 -9.01 16.40 3.92
N LEU A 202 -8.44 15.24 4.26
CA LEU A 202 -9.14 14.18 4.98
C LEU A 202 -9.50 14.57 6.41
N LEU A 203 -8.78 15.53 7.02
CA LEU A 203 -9.12 16.03 8.34
C LEU A 203 -10.36 16.94 8.29
N PRO A 204 -11.24 16.92 9.31
CA PRO A 204 -12.41 17.78 9.41
C PRO A 204 -12.03 19.20 9.87
N LEU A 205 -11.21 19.90 9.08
CA LEU A 205 -10.73 21.25 9.37
C LEU A 205 -11.83 22.30 9.18
N ASP A 206 -11.80 23.33 10.01
CA ASP A 206 -12.64 24.51 9.86
C ASP A 206 -12.27 25.30 8.59
N ALA A 207 -13.18 26.15 8.11
CA ALA A 207 -13.03 26.87 6.84
C ALA A 207 -11.71 27.68 6.77
N TRP A 208 -11.37 28.41 7.82
CA TRP A 208 -10.14 29.22 7.85
C TRP A 208 -8.86 28.37 7.82
N ARG A 209 -8.85 27.21 8.53
CA ARG A 209 -7.71 26.26 8.48
C ARG A 209 -7.53 25.64 7.11
N ARG A 210 -8.63 25.37 6.39
CA ARG A 210 -8.57 24.89 4.99
C ARG A 210 -7.98 25.93 4.04
N VAL A 211 -8.32 27.21 4.22
CA VAL A 211 -7.73 28.30 3.44
C VAL A 211 -6.24 28.42 3.74
N LEU A 212 -5.87 28.40 5.02
CA LEU A 212 -4.47 28.45 5.45
C LEU A 212 -3.66 27.28 4.89
N LEU A 213 -4.21 26.06 4.95
CA LEU A 213 -3.57 24.87 4.40
C LEU A 213 -3.28 25.02 2.89
N LYS A 214 -4.26 25.52 2.11
CA LYS A 214 -4.08 25.78 0.68
C LYS A 214 -2.97 26.80 0.42
N ALA A 215 -2.91 27.86 1.20
CA ALA A 215 -1.89 28.90 1.08
C ALA A 215 -0.48 28.38 1.45
N MET A 216 -0.39 27.46 2.40
CA MET A 216 0.89 26.91 2.90
C MET A 216 1.33 25.64 2.18
N HIS A 217 0.51 25.07 1.30
CA HIS A 217 0.83 23.85 0.57
C HIS A 217 2.16 23.92 -0.22
N PRO A 218 2.50 25.05 -0.90
CA PRO A 218 3.79 25.18 -1.59
C PRO A 218 5.00 25.17 -0.64
N LEU A 219 4.80 25.40 0.65
CA LEU A 219 5.83 25.35 1.69
C LEU A 219 6.04 23.96 2.29
N GLY A 220 5.45 22.92 1.67
CA GLY A 220 5.58 21.54 2.12
C GLY A 220 4.74 21.18 3.36
N CYS A 221 3.72 21.98 3.69
CA CYS A 221 2.78 21.64 4.75
C CYS A 221 1.91 20.44 4.30
N GLY A 222 2.12 19.30 4.91
CA GLY A 222 1.41 18.06 4.64
C GLY A 222 0.98 17.35 5.92
N LEU A 223 0.09 16.40 5.77
CA LEU A 223 -0.30 15.49 6.84
C LEU A 223 0.73 14.35 6.88
N ALA A 224 1.40 14.17 8.02
CA ALA A 224 2.26 13.02 8.26
C ALA A 224 1.50 11.99 9.08
N SER A 225 1.46 10.76 8.61
CA SER A 225 0.79 9.64 9.27
C SER A 225 1.79 8.57 9.62
N ARG A 226 1.66 8.02 10.83
CA ARG A 226 2.42 6.86 11.30
C ARG A 226 1.43 5.80 11.73
N TYR A 227 1.65 4.59 11.29
CA TYR A 227 0.79 3.45 11.59
C TYR A 227 1.56 2.41 12.37
N GLN A 228 0.81 1.71 13.23
CA GLN A 228 1.26 0.53 13.93
C GLN A 228 0.17 -0.54 13.82
N ARG A 229 0.57 -1.79 13.58
CA ARG A 229 -0.33 -2.94 13.49
C ARG A 229 0.14 -4.07 14.39
N GLU A 230 -0.83 -4.71 15.04
CA GLU A 230 -0.64 -5.87 15.89
C GLU A 230 -1.78 -6.86 15.69
N PHE A 231 -1.51 -8.14 15.82
CA PHE A 231 -2.54 -9.18 15.83
C PHE A 231 -3.09 -9.37 17.23
N ILE A 232 -4.41 -9.28 17.40
CA ILE A 232 -5.11 -9.47 18.66
C ILE A 232 -5.70 -10.87 18.69
N ALA A 233 -5.06 -11.79 19.40
CA ALA A 233 -5.42 -13.20 19.38
C ALA A 233 -6.86 -13.45 19.92
N GLU A 234 -7.29 -12.71 20.95
CA GLU A 234 -8.64 -12.81 21.51
C GLU A 234 -9.74 -12.40 20.51
N GLU A 235 -9.43 -11.50 19.60
CA GLU A 235 -10.35 -11.02 18.57
C GLU A 235 -10.17 -11.74 17.23
N GLY A 236 -9.09 -12.49 17.05
CA GLY A 236 -8.73 -13.14 15.80
C GLY A 236 -8.49 -12.15 14.66
N ALA A 237 -8.13 -10.90 14.94
CA ALA A 237 -8.09 -9.79 14.02
C ALA A 237 -6.84 -8.92 14.22
N TRP A 238 -6.48 -8.12 13.19
CA TRP A 238 -5.41 -7.12 13.32
C TRP A 238 -5.98 -5.79 13.76
N ARG A 239 -5.36 -5.18 14.77
CA ARG A 239 -5.58 -3.79 15.15
C ARG A 239 -4.55 -2.92 14.46
N GLN A 240 -5.01 -2.03 13.60
CA GLN A 240 -4.20 -1.03 12.92
C GLN A 240 -4.50 0.35 13.50
N SER A 241 -3.53 0.98 14.13
CA SER A 241 -3.64 2.30 14.76
C SER A 241 -2.87 3.32 13.93
N GLY A 242 -3.48 4.48 13.65
CA GLY A 242 -2.88 5.59 12.91
C GLY A 242 -2.77 6.84 13.79
N GLN A 243 -1.63 7.51 13.74
CA GLN A 243 -1.38 8.83 14.30
C GLN A 243 -1.11 9.80 13.16
N HIS A 244 -1.89 10.87 13.08
CA HIS A 244 -1.87 11.81 11.98
C HIS A 244 -1.53 13.21 12.50
N GLU A 245 -0.42 13.78 12.05
CA GLU A 245 0.09 15.07 12.50
C GLU A 245 0.08 16.08 11.34
N LEU A 246 -0.64 17.18 11.50
CA LEU A 246 -0.65 18.30 10.58
C LEU A 246 -0.07 19.53 11.25
N ARG A 247 1.04 20.03 10.73
CA ARG A 247 1.63 21.29 11.19
C ARG A 247 1.16 22.45 10.32
N LEU A 248 0.50 23.43 10.95
CA LEU A 248 0.05 24.67 10.33
C LEU A 248 0.68 25.86 11.06
N GLY A 249 1.80 26.37 10.55
CA GLY A 249 2.59 27.40 11.24
C GLY A 249 3.08 26.89 12.60
N ALA A 250 2.76 27.60 13.67
CA ALA A 250 3.08 27.22 15.05
C ALA A 250 2.11 26.16 15.64
N SER A 251 0.98 25.89 14.98
CA SER A 251 -0.04 24.96 15.47
C SER A 251 0.24 23.53 14.99
N LEU A 252 0.22 22.57 15.92
CA LEU A 252 0.24 21.14 15.64
C LEU A 252 -1.18 20.59 15.86
N LEU A 253 -1.76 20.01 14.83
CA LEU A 253 -3.06 19.34 14.88
C LEU A 253 -2.82 17.84 14.80
N CYS A 254 -3.39 17.09 15.76
CA CYS A 254 -3.24 15.66 15.85
C CYS A 254 -4.60 14.99 15.70
N ALA A 255 -4.67 13.94 14.88
CA ALA A 255 -5.79 13.03 14.80
C ALA A 255 -5.31 11.60 15.04
N GLN A 256 -6.22 10.75 15.49
CA GLN A 256 -5.97 9.32 15.69
C GLN A 256 -7.04 8.51 14.99
N THR A 257 -6.61 7.40 14.42
CA THR A 257 -7.52 6.40 13.84
C THR A 257 -7.18 5.02 14.40
N GLN A 258 -8.18 4.17 14.44
CA GLN A 258 -7.97 2.75 14.68
C GLN A 258 -8.89 1.97 13.75
N CYS A 259 -8.38 0.93 13.12
CA CYS A 259 -9.14 -0.01 12.33
C CYS A 259 -8.91 -1.43 12.86
N LEU A 260 -9.99 -2.19 12.97
CA LEU A 260 -9.93 -3.62 13.23
C LEU A 260 -10.14 -4.35 11.90
N ILE A 261 -9.10 -5.04 11.44
CA ILE A 261 -9.10 -5.78 10.18
C ILE A 261 -9.37 -7.26 10.50
N ASP A 262 -10.52 -7.71 10.12
CA ASP A 262 -10.98 -9.08 10.30
C ASP A 262 -10.57 -9.94 9.10
N PRO A 263 -10.09 -11.20 9.28
CA PRO A 263 -9.64 -12.06 8.19
C PRO A 263 -10.73 -12.44 7.16
N GLU A 264 -12.02 -12.30 7.52
CA GLU A 264 -13.14 -12.62 6.63
C GLU A 264 -13.84 -11.36 6.12
N LEU A 265 -13.99 -10.35 6.98
CA LEU A 265 -14.81 -9.17 6.71
C LEU A 265 -14.01 -7.95 6.24
N GLY A 266 -12.69 -7.95 6.41
CA GLY A 266 -11.87 -6.77 6.16
C GLY A 266 -12.00 -5.72 7.25
N CYS A 267 -12.15 -4.45 6.89
CA CYS A 267 -12.27 -3.35 7.84
C CYS A 267 -13.59 -3.42 8.62
N ARG A 268 -13.64 -4.22 9.71
CA ARG A 268 -14.83 -4.47 10.52
C ARG A 268 -15.26 -3.27 11.35
N THR A 269 -14.32 -2.56 11.94
CA THR A 269 -14.58 -1.40 12.78
C THR A 269 -13.52 -0.33 12.53
N MET A 270 -13.93 0.93 12.45
CA MET A 270 -13.04 2.06 12.38
C MET A 270 -13.40 3.10 13.43
N THR A 271 -12.42 3.73 14.04
CA THR A 271 -12.60 4.88 14.95
C THR A 271 -11.77 6.05 14.48
N PHE A 272 -12.26 7.24 14.75
CA PHE A 272 -11.56 8.49 14.47
C PHE A 272 -11.69 9.43 15.66
N ASP A 273 -10.59 10.06 16.05
CA ASP A 273 -10.51 11.05 17.12
C ASP A 273 -9.73 12.27 16.63
N PHE A 274 -10.35 13.45 16.69
CA PHE A 274 -9.72 14.72 16.33
C PHE A 274 -10.24 15.84 17.24
N GLY A 275 -9.57 16.04 18.33
CA GLY A 275 -9.96 17.02 19.36
C GLY A 275 -11.31 16.66 20.00
N ALA A 276 -12.32 17.52 19.80
CA ALA A 276 -13.68 17.28 20.31
C ALA A 276 -14.56 16.47 19.36
N ARG A 277 -14.02 15.95 18.27
CA ARG A 277 -14.78 15.20 17.26
C ARG A 277 -14.40 13.73 17.33
N ARG A 278 -15.34 12.89 17.70
CA ARG A 278 -15.17 11.42 17.78
C ARG A 278 -16.29 10.72 17.08
N TRP A 279 -15.93 9.70 16.32
CA TRP A 279 -16.92 8.79 15.76
C TRP A 279 -16.35 7.40 15.56
N ARG A 280 -17.28 6.46 15.43
CA ARG A 280 -16.99 5.05 15.17
C ARG A 280 -17.89 4.56 14.04
N ALA A 281 -17.34 3.73 13.18
CA ALA A 281 -18.07 3.04 12.14
C ALA A 281 -17.94 1.53 12.34
N HIS A 282 -19.09 0.83 12.34
CA HIS A 282 -19.15 -0.62 12.43
C HIS A 282 -19.73 -1.18 11.13
N LEU A 283 -19.05 -2.13 10.52
CA LEU A 283 -19.56 -2.86 9.37
C LEU A 283 -20.79 -3.68 9.80
N THR A 284 -21.92 -3.45 9.15
CA THR A 284 -23.18 -4.17 9.40
C THR A 284 -23.53 -5.12 8.28
N GLU A 285 -23.15 -4.79 7.03
CA GLU A 285 -23.44 -5.62 5.87
C GLU A 285 -22.27 -5.55 4.89
N LEU A 286 -21.94 -6.70 4.31
CA LEU A 286 -20.97 -6.86 3.25
C LEU A 286 -21.65 -7.59 2.10
N GLY A 287 -21.61 -7.01 0.90
CA GLY A 287 -22.28 -7.58 -0.27
C GLY A 287 -21.48 -7.38 -1.55
N LEU A 288 -21.96 -7.99 -2.59
CA LEU A 288 -21.60 -7.68 -3.98
C LEU A 288 -22.86 -7.12 -4.64
N ALA A 289 -22.72 -6.07 -5.47
CA ALA A 289 -23.82 -5.62 -6.30
C ALA A 289 -24.29 -6.80 -7.16
N SER A 290 -25.60 -7.12 -7.11
CA SER A 290 -26.17 -8.07 -8.03
C SER A 290 -26.05 -7.53 -9.45
N ASP A 291 -25.84 -8.39 -10.44
CA ASP A 291 -25.73 -8.05 -11.87
C ASP A 291 -27.01 -7.44 -12.49
N GLU A 292 -28.02 -7.17 -11.69
CA GLU A 292 -29.26 -6.53 -12.13
C GLU A 292 -29.07 -5.03 -12.31
N GLY A 293 -28.46 -4.62 -13.42
CA GLY A 293 -28.41 -3.21 -13.80
C GLY A 293 -27.22 -2.74 -14.62
N VAL A 294 -26.30 -3.60 -14.99
CA VAL A 294 -25.23 -3.24 -15.95
C VAL A 294 -25.71 -3.55 -17.37
N PRO A 295 -25.86 -2.56 -18.29
CA PRO A 295 -26.18 -2.85 -19.68
C PRO A 295 -25.09 -3.74 -20.28
N GLY A 296 -25.43 -4.98 -20.53
CA GLY A 296 -24.89 -5.98 -21.41
C GLY A 296 -23.45 -5.86 -21.89
N TRP A 297 -22.46 -6.21 -21.05
CA TRP A 297 -21.18 -6.70 -21.51
C TRP A 297 -21.09 -8.17 -21.12
N HIS A 298 -21.52 -9.06 -22.02
CA HIS A 298 -21.24 -10.48 -21.90
C HIS A 298 -19.76 -10.71 -22.19
N LEU A 299 -18.95 -10.82 -21.14
CA LEU A 299 -17.65 -11.46 -21.26
C LEU A 299 -17.89 -12.96 -21.42
N SER A 300 -17.58 -13.49 -22.60
CA SER A 300 -17.54 -14.93 -22.83
C SER A 300 -16.61 -15.60 -21.81
N PRO A 301 -17.00 -16.71 -21.18
CA PRO A 301 -16.14 -17.43 -20.25
C PRO A 301 -14.95 -18.02 -21.03
N GLY A 302 -13.75 -17.47 -20.89
CA GLY A 302 -12.60 -18.04 -21.58
C GLY A 302 -11.29 -17.26 -21.56
N GLN A 303 -11.23 -16.05 -21.05
CA GLN A 303 -9.93 -15.38 -20.88
C GLN A 303 -9.92 -14.68 -19.54
N GLY A 304 -9.39 -15.38 -18.54
CA GLY A 304 -8.96 -14.75 -17.29
C GLY A 304 -7.96 -13.64 -17.61
N PRO A 305 -7.87 -12.57 -16.77
CA PRO A 305 -6.87 -11.52 -16.96
C PRO A 305 -5.51 -12.21 -17.01
N ALA A 306 -4.79 -11.94 -18.10
CA ALA A 306 -3.39 -12.34 -18.19
C ALA A 306 -2.71 -11.78 -16.93
N GLN A 307 -2.25 -12.67 -16.07
CA GLN A 307 -1.36 -12.31 -15.00
C GLN A 307 -0.22 -11.56 -15.68
N ASN A 308 -0.10 -10.26 -15.42
CA ASN A 308 1.09 -9.50 -15.74
C ASN A 308 2.21 -10.07 -14.87
N GLN A 309 2.71 -11.23 -15.28
CA GLN A 309 3.95 -11.77 -14.78
C GLN A 309 5.02 -10.84 -15.32
N ASN A 310 5.61 -10.03 -14.45
CA ASN A 310 6.82 -9.28 -14.74
C ASN A 310 7.93 -10.29 -15.03
N LEU A 311 8.00 -10.74 -16.27
CA LEU A 311 9.02 -11.65 -16.76
C LEU A 311 10.29 -10.83 -17.03
N MET A 312 11.43 -11.33 -16.57
CA MET A 312 12.73 -10.71 -16.76
C MET A 312 13.62 -11.63 -17.59
N GLU A 313 14.33 -11.09 -18.56
CA GLU A 313 15.27 -11.84 -19.40
C GLU A 313 16.68 -11.84 -18.81
N VAL A 314 17.34 -12.98 -18.79
CA VAL A 314 18.73 -13.12 -18.36
C VAL A 314 19.64 -13.04 -19.60
N SER A 315 20.55 -12.07 -19.61
CA SER A 315 21.57 -11.92 -20.64
C SER A 315 22.96 -12.34 -20.12
N PRO A 316 23.88 -12.77 -21.00
CA PRO A 316 25.20 -13.30 -20.62
C PRO A 316 26.12 -12.28 -19.92
#